data_eb6c3d5fdeec58c2c46d65d8d4bc0567
#
_entry.id   eb6c3d5fdeec58c2c46d65d8d4bc0567
#
_cell.length_a   1.000
_cell.length_b   1.000
_cell.length_c   1.000
_cell.angle_alpha   90.00
_cell.angle_beta   90.00
_cell.angle_gamma   90.00
#
_symmetry.space_group_name_H-M   'P 1'
#
loop_
_entity.id
_entity.type
_entity.pdbx_description
1 polymer ?
#
loop_
_entity_poly.entity_id
_entity_poly.type
_entity_poly.pdbx_seq_one_letter_code
_entity_poly.pdbx_strand_id
1 'polypeptide(L)'
;MGKGKPRGLNAARKLRTHRREGRWADLHYKKRLLGTAYKSSPFGGSSHAKGIVLEKVGVEAKQPNSAIRKCVRVQLIKNGKKVTAFGKQYLSVCGNSGGFPWMMFWGAVGLHGLDMIVPNDGCLNFVDENDEVLLSGFGRKGKAKGDIPGVRFKVVKVSGVGLSALWKEKKEKPRS
;
A
#
# COMPACT_ATOMS: atom_id res chain seq x y z
N MET A 1 -11.28 -41.45 12.55
CA MET A 1 -11.10 -40.76 13.86
C MET A 1 -12.12 -39.64 13.97
N GLY A 2 -12.97 -39.66 14.99
CA GLY A 2 -13.98 -38.63 15.21
C GLY A 2 -13.38 -37.26 15.51
N LYS A 3 -13.83 -36.24 14.81
CA LYS A 3 -13.46 -34.83 15.03
C LYS A 3 -14.28 -34.20 16.17
N GLY A 4 -14.60 -34.95 17.22
CA GLY A 4 -15.37 -34.49 18.36
C GLY A 4 -14.62 -33.47 19.19
N LYS A 5 -15.33 -32.51 19.77
CA LYS A 5 -14.79 -31.58 20.75
C LYS A 5 -14.73 -32.26 22.10
N PRO A 6 -13.68 -32.06 22.92
CA PRO A 6 -13.63 -32.57 24.27
C PRO A 6 -14.78 -32.01 25.11
N ARG A 7 -15.40 -32.86 25.91
CA ARG A 7 -16.52 -32.52 26.82
C ARG A 7 -16.18 -33.03 28.23
N GLY A 8 -16.59 -32.29 29.23
CA GLY A 8 -16.37 -32.64 30.63
C GLY A 8 -15.98 -31.46 31.50
N LEU A 9 -16.00 -31.65 32.81
CA LEU A 9 -15.71 -30.63 33.82
C LEU A 9 -14.30 -30.03 33.67
N ASN A 10 -13.29 -30.85 33.34
CA ASN A 10 -11.90 -30.43 33.21
C ASN A 10 -11.44 -30.25 31.77
N ALA A 11 -12.38 -30.09 30.82
CA ALA A 11 -12.07 -29.98 29.38
C ALA A 11 -11.56 -28.62 28.96
N ALA A 12 -11.60 -27.60 29.80
CA ALA A 12 -11.31 -26.21 29.45
C ALA A 12 -9.89 -26.03 28.84
N ARG A 13 -8.87 -26.66 29.39
CA ARG A 13 -7.49 -26.62 28.89
C ARG A 13 -7.39 -27.22 27.49
N LYS A 14 -8.02 -28.34 27.24
CA LYS A 14 -8.03 -29.03 25.95
C LYS A 14 -8.82 -28.24 24.91
N LEU A 15 -9.95 -27.64 25.29
CA LEU A 15 -10.72 -26.74 24.42
C LEU A 15 -9.94 -25.49 24.02
N ARG A 16 -9.19 -24.92 24.96
CA ARG A 16 -8.30 -23.80 24.69
C ARG A 16 -7.21 -24.15 23.66
N THR A 17 -6.58 -25.32 23.83
CA THR A 17 -5.56 -25.81 22.90
C THR A 17 -6.16 -26.07 21.52
N HIS A 18 -7.29 -26.74 21.45
CA HIS A 18 -7.99 -27.06 20.22
C HIS A 18 -8.40 -25.76 19.46
N ARG A 19 -8.89 -24.75 20.18
CA ARG A 19 -9.21 -23.45 19.58
C ARG A 19 -7.96 -22.76 19.04
N ARG A 20 -6.85 -22.80 19.78
CA ARG A 20 -5.57 -22.22 19.35
C ARG A 20 -5.08 -22.88 18.07
N GLU A 21 -5.12 -24.20 17.99
CA GLU A 21 -4.72 -24.96 16.82
C GLU A 21 -5.61 -24.63 15.60
N GLY A 22 -6.93 -24.60 15.78
CA GLY A 22 -7.87 -24.26 14.72
C GLY A 22 -7.71 -22.82 14.20
N ARG A 23 -7.33 -21.86 15.06
CA ARG A 23 -7.14 -20.46 14.67
C ARG A 23 -5.89 -20.18 13.85
N TRP A 24 -4.96 -21.10 13.74
CA TRP A 24 -3.79 -20.93 12.86
C TRP A 24 -4.13 -20.75 11.38
N ALA A 25 -5.29 -21.21 10.95
CA ALA A 25 -5.80 -20.95 9.61
C ALA A 25 -6.19 -19.49 9.38
N ASP A 26 -6.51 -18.73 10.45
CA ASP A 26 -6.80 -17.32 10.38
C ASP A 26 -5.52 -16.49 10.20
N LEU A 27 -5.42 -15.79 9.06
CA LEU A 27 -4.26 -14.97 8.72
C LEU A 27 -4.03 -13.82 9.70
N HIS A 28 -5.09 -13.23 10.25
CA HIS A 28 -4.97 -12.16 11.24
C HIS A 28 -4.42 -12.67 12.57
N TYR A 29 -4.93 -13.79 13.04
CA TYR A 29 -4.45 -14.44 14.25
C TYR A 29 -2.98 -14.85 14.11
N LYS A 30 -2.64 -15.50 12.99
CA LYS A 30 -1.27 -15.94 12.68
C LYS A 30 -0.29 -14.75 12.65
N LYS A 31 -0.63 -13.67 11.95
CA LYS A 31 0.21 -12.48 11.89
C LYS A 31 0.45 -11.84 13.25
N ARG A 32 -0.59 -11.77 14.08
CA ARG A 32 -0.49 -11.21 15.43
C ARG A 32 0.41 -12.03 16.34
N LEU A 33 0.24 -13.35 16.36
CA LEU A 33 1.06 -14.22 17.20
C LEU A 33 2.52 -14.27 16.77
N LEU A 34 2.79 -14.30 15.47
CA LEU A 34 4.15 -14.30 14.94
C LEU A 34 4.83 -12.93 15.01
N GLY A 35 4.07 -11.87 15.26
CA GLY A 35 4.60 -10.50 15.30
C GLY A 35 5.18 -10.03 13.96
N THR A 36 4.70 -10.56 12.83
CA THR A 36 5.22 -10.25 11.50
C THR A 36 5.10 -8.78 11.14
N ALA A 37 4.10 -8.08 11.69
CA ALA A 37 3.96 -6.63 11.50
C ALA A 37 5.17 -5.85 12.03
N TYR A 38 5.80 -6.32 13.10
CA TYR A 38 6.97 -5.67 13.70
C TYR A 38 8.30 -6.21 13.14
N LYS A 39 8.37 -7.50 12.87
CA LYS A 39 9.60 -8.16 12.42
C LYS A 39 9.87 -7.99 10.93
N SER A 40 8.86 -8.23 10.10
CA SER A 40 9.00 -8.30 8.64
C SER A 40 8.56 -7.04 7.91
N SER A 41 7.64 -6.25 8.48
CA SER A 41 7.18 -5.01 7.84
C SER A 41 8.22 -3.92 7.99
N PRO A 42 8.58 -3.20 6.90
CA PRO A 42 9.46 -2.05 7.00
C PRO A 42 8.90 -0.95 7.89
N PHE A 43 7.58 -0.79 7.93
CA PHE A 43 6.93 0.26 8.72
C PHE A 43 6.73 -0.11 10.20
N GLY A 44 7.00 -1.37 10.59
CA GLY A 44 6.84 -1.80 11.98
C GLY A 44 5.41 -1.67 12.52
N GLY A 45 4.39 -1.89 11.67
CA GLY A 45 2.98 -1.82 12.05
C GLY A 45 2.34 -0.43 11.98
N SER A 46 3.11 0.64 11.71
CA SER A 46 2.55 1.99 11.52
C SER A 46 1.91 2.13 10.14
N SER A 47 0.91 3.02 10.00
CA SER A 47 0.23 3.30 8.74
C SER A 47 1.10 4.08 7.76
N HIS A 48 1.96 4.95 8.28
CA HIS A 48 2.85 5.82 7.53
C HIS A 48 4.27 5.78 8.10
N ALA A 49 5.24 6.10 7.27
CA ALA A 49 6.62 6.24 7.70
C ALA A 49 7.30 7.39 6.94
N LYS A 50 8.17 8.11 7.62
CA LYS A 50 9.03 9.12 7.02
C LYS A 50 10.31 8.49 6.50
N GLY A 51 10.82 9.03 5.40
CA GLY A 51 12.07 8.59 4.80
C GLY A 51 12.70 9.68 3.97
N ILE A 52 13.94 9.44 3.59
CA ILE A 52 14.73 10.31 2.72
C ILE A 52 14.87 9.64 1.36
N VAL A 53 14.65 10.38 0.30
CA VAL A 53 14.81 9.91 -1.07
C VAL A 53 16.28 9.73 -1.38
N LEU A 54 16.65 8.55 -1.87
CA LEU A 54 18.02 8.24 -2.30
C LEU A 54 18.19 8.44 -3.80
N GLU A 55 17.27 7.90 -4.58
CA GLU A 55 17.35 7.92 -6.05
C GLU A 55 15.97 7.76 -6.69
N LYS A 56 15.84 8.18 -7.93
CA LYS A 56 14.67 7.94 -8.80
C LYS A 56 14.93 6.68 -9.63
N VAL A 57 13.99 5.75 -9.64
CA VAL A 57 14.14 4.44 -10.30
C VAL A 57 12.96 4.17 -11.21
N GLY A 58 13.23 3.73 -12.44
CA GLY A 58 12.21 3.18 -13.34
C GLY A 58 12.03 1.69 -13.09
N VAL A 59 10.79 1.25 -12.90
CA VAL A 59 10.44 -0.16 -12.74
C VAL A 59 9.60 -0.59 -13.95
N GLU A 60 10.01 -1.65 -14.62
CA GLU A 60 9.29 -2.20 -15.75
C GLU A 60 7.97 -2.83 -15.30
N ALA A 61 6.90 -2.59 -16.05
CA ALA A 61 5.59 -3.15 -15.77
C ALA A 61 5.56 -4.65 -16.09
N LYS A 62 4.72 -5.39 -15.36
CA LYS A 62 4.46 -6.80 -15.64
C LYS A 62 3.61 -6.98 -16.88
N GLN A 63 3.81 -8.10 -17.59
CA GLN A 63 2.91 -8.57 -18.65
C GLN A 63 1.44 -8.56 -18.17
N PRO A 64 0.45 -8.16 -18.97
CA PRO A 64 0.52 -7.82 -20.40
C PRO A 64 0.92 -6.35 -20.69
N ASN A 65 1.19 -5.55 -19.68
CA ASN A 65 1.51 -4.14 -19.86
C ASN A 65 3.00 -3.93 -20.17
N SER A 66 3.29 -2.95 -21.02
CA SER A 66 4.65 -2.50 -21.30
C SER A 66 4.76 -1.01 -21.00
N ALA A 67 5.39 -0.67 -19.88
CA ALA A 67 5.64 0.70 -19.48
C ALA A 67 6.74 0.75 -18.41
N ILE A 68 7.44 1.87 -18.33
CA ILE A 68 8.37 2.15 -17.25
C ILE A 68 7.64 2.93 -16.17
N ARG A 69 7.43 2.30 -15.00
CA ARG A 69 6.78 2.90 -13.85
C ARG A 69 7.81 3.66 -13.03
N LYS A 70 7.58 4.94 -12.85
CA LYS A 70 8.51 5.84 -12.15
C LYS A 70 8.35 5.70 -10.63
N CYS A 71 9.37 5.21 -9.98
CA CYS A 71 9.42 4.97 -8.54
C CYS A 71 10.60 5.72 -7.92
N VAL A 72 10.62 5.79 -6.61
CA VAL A 72 11.75 6.32 -5.84
C VAL A 72 12.22 5.27 -4.84
N ARG A 73 13.53 5.20 -4.65
CA ARG A 73 14.13 4.44 -3.56
C ARG A 73 14.30 5.34 -2.36
N VAL A 74 13.71 4.95 -1.24
CA VAL A 74 13.65 5.76 -0.03
C VAL A 74 14.24 4.99 1.13
N GLN A 75 15.06 5.63 1.93
CA GLN A 75 15.56 5.12 3.20
C GLN A 75 14.66 5.63 4.33
N LEU A 76 14.10 4.71 5.10
CA LEU A 76 13.26 5.05 6.25
C LEU A 76 14.12 5.60 7.40
N ILE A 77 13.70 6.71 8.00
CA ILE A 77 14.40 7.35 9.12
C ILE A 77 14.34 6.46 10.36
N LYS A 78 13.19 5.81 10.61
CA LYS A 78 12.93 5.03 11.82
C LYS A 78 13.88 3.83 12.00
N ASN A 79 14.20 3.13 10.93
CA ASN A 79 14.93 1.86 11.00
C ASN A 79 16.01 1.69 9.92
N GLY A 80 16.29 2.71 9.14
CA GLY A 80 17.30 2.69 8.08
C GLY A 80 17.00 1.75 6.90
N LYS A 81 15.87 1.05 6.89
CA LYS A 81 15.53 0.13 5.80
C LYS A 81 15.24 0.87 4.51
N LYS A 82 15.79 0.37 3.41
CA LYS A 82 15.52 0.90 2.07
C LYS A 82 14.26 0.27 1.51
N VAL A 83 13.37 1.08 0.99
CA VAL A 83 12.11 0.64 0.37
C VAL A 83 11.89 1.37 -0.96
N THR A 84 11.33 0.68 -1.95
CA THR A 84 10.91 1.29 -3.20
C THR A 84 9.46 1.72 -3.06
N ALA A 85 9.20 2.99 -3.33
CA ALA A 85 7.89 3.58 -3.28
C ALA A 85 7.53 4.18 -4.63
N PHE A 86 6.27 4.04 -5.02
CA PHE A 86 5.73 4.59 -6.25
C PHE A 86 5.32 6.05 -6.02
N GLY A 87 5.77 6.94 -6.88
CA GLY A 87 5.24 8.29 -6.96
C GLY A 87 3.80 8.18 -7.44
N LYS A 88 2.85 8.45 -6.54
CA LYS A 88 1.43 8.15 -6.64
C LYS A 88 0.85 8.34 -8.03
N GLN A 89 0.68 7.26 -8.77
CA GLN A 89 -0.04 7.21 -10.03
C GLN A 89 -1.42 6.62 -9.79
N TYR A 90 -2.42 7.22 -10.38
CA TYR A 90 -3.71 6.57 -10.55
C TYR A 90 -3.54 5.43 -11.54
N LEU A 91 -3.68 4.21 -11.08
CA LEU A 91 -4.01 3.11 -11.98
C LEU A 91 -5.45 3.36 -12.42
N SER A 92 -5.63 4.03 -13.57
CA SER A 92 -6.82 3.74 -14.32
C SER A 92 -6.77 2.23 -14.55
N VAL A 93 -7.74 1.53 -14.07
CA VAL A 93 -8.10 0.27 -14.66
C VAL A 93 -8.42 0.63 -16.10
N CYS A 94 -7.44 0.50 -16.99
CA CYS A 94 -7.74 0.33 -18.40
C CYS A 94 -8.55 -0.95 -18.46
N GLY A 95 -9.86 -0.78 -18.28
CA GLY A 95 -10.80 -1.72 -18.77
C GLY A 95 -10.45 -1.91 -20.23
N ASN A 96 -10.22 -3.16 -20.55
CA ASN A 96 -10.21 -3.72 -21.85
C ASN A 96 -10.93 -2.83 -22.87
N SER A 97 -10.19 -2.34 -23.85
CA SER A 97 -10.75 -1.70 -25.03
C SER A 97 -11.47 -2.75 -25.88
N GLY A 98 -12.64 -3.12 -25.44
CA GLY A 98 -13.63 -3.85 -26.19
C GLY A 98 -14.91 -3.04 -26.06
N GLY A 99 -15.26 -2.35 -27.12
CA GLY A 99 -16.33 -1.39 -27.16
C GLY A 99 -17.63 -1.91 -26.59
N PHE A 100 -18.25 -1.01 -25.87
CA PHE A 100 -19.70 -0.77 -26.01
C PHE A 100 -19.99 0.59 -25.40
N PRO A 101 -20.52 1.54 -26.19
CA PRO A 101 -21.10 2.74 -25.66
C PRO A 101 -22.51 2.39 -25.23
N TRP A 102 -22.86 2.53 -24.00
CA TRP A 102 -24.26 2.83 -23.69
C TRP A 102 -24.52 3.14 -22.23
N MET A 103 -25.03 4.33 -22.14
CA MET A 103 -26.16 4.78 -21.33
C MET A 103 -25.98 4.87 -19.82
N MET A 104 -25.95 6.13 -19.47
CA MET A 104 -26.85 6.73 -18.46
C MET A 104 -27.63 5.71 -17.65
N PHE A 105 -27.27 5.60 -16.38
CA PHE A 105 -28.28 5.46 -15.37
C PHE A 105 -28.01 6.44 -14.24
N TRP A 106 -28.88 7.38 -14.19
CA TRP A 106 -29.04 8.38 -13.17
C TRP A 106 -29.47 7.69 -11.89
N GLY A 107 -28.83 7.97 -10.83
CA GLY A 107 -29.18 7.44 -9.52
C GLY A 107 -28.23 7.99 -8.48
N ALA A 108 -28.59 9.18 -8.02
CA ALA A 108 -28.00 9.77 -6.84
C ALA A 108 -28.00 8.77 -5.69
N VAL A 109 -26.91 8.67 -4.98
CA VAL A 109 -26.85 8.85 -3.52
C VAL A 109 -25.39 8.85 -3.11
N GLY A 110 -25.01 9.87 -2.40
CA GLY A 110 -23.71 10.15 -1.90
C GLY A 110 -23.11 8.99 -1.10
N LEU A 111 -21.91 8.69 -1.48
CA LEU A 111 -20.92 8.11 -0.60
C LEU A 111 -19.62 8.79 -0.94
N HIS A 112 -19.21 9.63 -0.04
CA HIS A 112 -17.90 10.28 -0.04
C HIS A 112 -16.79 9.22 0.00
N GLY A 113 -16.59 8.56 -1.11
CA GLY A 113 -15.32 7.93 -1.42
C GLY A 113 -14.37 9.05 -1.81
N LEU A 114 -13.52 9.45 -0.90
CA LEU A 114 -12.39 10.32 -1.19
C LEU A 114 -11.42 9.58 -2.10
N ASP A 115 -11.82 9.38 -3.34
CA ASP A 115 -10.94 9.01 -4.44
C ASP A 115 -10.08 10.22 -4.76
N MET A 116 -9.03 10.36 -3.97
CA MET A 116 -7.97 11.31 -4.25
C MET A 116 -7.19 10.81 -5.44
N ILE A 117 -7.75 11.05 -6.58
CA ILE A 117 -7.15 10.87 -7.89
C ILE A 117 -5.96 11.81 -7.99
N VAL A 118 -4.77 11.26 -8.08
CA VAL A 118 -3.62 12.00 -8.58
C VAL A 118 -3.15 11.30 -9.83
N PRO A 119 -3.47 11.84 -10.98
CA PRO A 119 -3.03 11.31 -12.25
C PRO A 119 -1.60 11.78 -12.57
N ASN A 120 -0.87 10.96 -13.27
CA ASN A 120 0.26 11.22 -14.14
C ASN A 120 1.66 10.95 -13.60
N ASP A 121 2.49 10.47 -14.50
CA ASP A 121 3.93 10.24 -14.35
C ASP A 121 4.72 11.49 -13.90
N GLY A 122 4.14 12.67 -14.04
CA GLY A 122 4.71 13.95 -13.65
C GLY A 122 4.85 14.19 -12.15
N CYS A 123 4.22 13.39 -11.28
CA CYS A 123 4.33 13.60 -9.83
C CYS A 123 5.75 13.41 -9.30
N LEU A 124 6.62 12.67 -10.00
CA LEU A 124 8.03 12.53 -9.65
C LEU A 124 8.87 13.78 -9.92
N ASN A 125 8.37 14.72 -10.70
CA ASN A 125 9.05 15.99 -10.93
C ASN A 125 9.11 16.87 -9.66
N PHE A 126 8.20 16.62 -8.71
CA PHE A 126 8.16 17.32 -7.42
C PHE A 126 9.00 16.65 -6.34
N VAL A 127 9.61 15.51 -6.63
CA VAL A 127 10.43 14.75 -5.68
C VAL A 127 11.88 14.85 -6.14
N ASP A 128 12.74 15.36 -5.30
CA ASP A 128 14.18 15.41 -5.56
C ASP A 128 14.93 14.46 -4.61
N GLU A 129 16.19 14.23 -4.93
CA GLU A 129 17.08 13.47 -4.06
C GLU A 129 17.28 14.23 -2.75
N ASN A 130 17.41 13.50 -1.66
CA ASN A 130 17.50 14.00 -0.28
C ASN A 130 16.22 14.64 0.30
N ASP A 131 15.11 14.68 -0.44
CA ASP A 131 13.85 15.17 0.10
C ASP A 131 13.31 14.26 1.21
N GLU A 132 12.74 14.87 2.26
CA GLU A 132 11.94 14.13 3.24
C GLU A 132 10.56 13.81 2.66
N VAL A 133 10.23 12.53 2.62
CA VAL A 133 8.96 12.04 2.09
C VAL A 133 8.19 11.25 3.13
N LEU A 134 6.86 11.37 3.10
CA LEU A 134 5.96 10.53 3.88
C LEU A 134 5.42 9.42 2.97
N LEU A 135 5.66 8.18 3.38
CA LEU A 135 5.22 6.99 2.69
C LEU A 135 4.01 6.37 3.36
N SER A 136 3.15 5.75 2.57
CA SER A 136 2.06 4.89 3.04
C SER A 136 2.02 3.56 2.30
N GLY A 137 1.29 2.58 2.82
CA GLY A 137 1.03 1.34 2.11
C GLY A 137 0.19 1.56 0.85
N PHE A 138 0.19 0.57 -0.04
CA PHE A 138 -0.53 0.64 -1.31
C PHE A 138 -1.98 0.11 -1.25
N GLY A 139 -2.49 -0.18 -0.04
CA GLY A 139 -3.86 -0.68 0.17
C GLY A 139 -4.04 -2.20 0.02
N ARG A 140 -3.01 -2.95 -0.40
CA ARG A 140 -3.07 -4.41 -0.54
C ARG A 140 -2.44 -5.20 0.62
N LYS A 141 -2.40 -4.63 1.82
CA LYS A 141 -1.90 -5.30 3.03
C LYS A 141 -0.51 -5.94 2.85
N GLY A 142 0.42 -5.21 2.24
CA GLY A 142 1.80 -5.65 2.04
C GLY A 142 2.05 -6.46 0.75
N LYS A 143 1.07 -6.57 -0.13
CA LYS A 143 1.27 -7.10 -1.49
C LYS A 143 1.45 -5.96 -2.50
N ALA A 144 2.22 -6.20 -3.56
CA ALA A 144 2.37 -5.26 -4.65
C ALA A 144 1.02 -4.98 -5.34
N LYS A 145 0.83 -3.76 -5.83
CA LYS A 145 -0.41 -3.35 -6.50
C LYS A 145 -0.18 -3.19 -8.00
N GLY A 146 -1.17 -3.64 -8.75
CA GLY A 146 -1.19 -3.50 -10.20
C GLY A 146 -0.06 -4.27 -10.90
N ASP A 147 0.44 -3.67 -11.96
CA ASP A 147 1.47 -4.20 -12.84
C ASP A 147 2.92 -3.89 -12.37
N ILE A 148 3.08 -3.23 -11.24
CA ILE A 148 4.40 -2.82 -10.74
C ILE A 148 4.99 -3.94 -9.87
N PRO A 149 6.07 -4.60 -10.31
CA PRO A 149 6.66 -5.70 -9.55
C PRO A 149 7.34 -5.19 -8.28
N GLY A 150 7.07 -5.85 -7.14
CA GLY A 150 7.78 -5.62 -5.88
C GLY A 150 7.46 -4.33 -5.14
N VAL A 151 6.74 -3.38 -5.73
CA VAL A 151 6.43 -2.08 -5.10
C VAL A 151 5.17 -2.16 -4.26
N ARG A 152 5.30 -1.90 -2.95
CA ARG A 152 4.26 -2.06 -1.92
C ARG A 152 3.87 -0.76 -1.23
N PHE A 153 4.53 0.33 -1.55
CA PHE A 153 4.40 1.63 -0.88
C PHE A 153 4.20 2.74 -1.91
N LYS A 154 3.61 3.84 -1.46
CA LYS A 154 3.43 5.05 -2.26
C LYS A 154 3.86 6.28 -1.48
N VAL A 155 4.33 7.30 -2.18
CA VAL A 155 4.64 8.62 -1.63
C VAL A 155 3.33 9.39 -1.47
N VAL A 156 3.12 10.00 -0.30
CA VAL A 156 1.93 10.79 0.02
C VAL A 156 2.25 12.26 0.15
N LYS A 157 3.36 12.58 0.84
CA LYS A 157 3.83 13.96 1.03
C LYS A 157 5.30 14.07 0.67
N VAL A 158 5.69 15.24 0.20
CA VAL A 158 7.07 15.63 -0.07
C VAL A 158 7.33 16.94 0.68
N SER A 159 8.38 16.98 1.49
CA SER A 159 8.73 18.16 2.30
C SER A 159 7.54 18.74 3.08
N GLY A 160 6.72 17.87 3.66
CA GLY A 160 5.52 18.24 4.43
C GLY A 160 4.28 18.58 3.59
N VAL A 161 4.38 18.71 2.27
CA VAL A 161 3.28 19.06 1.38
C VAL A 161 2.73 17.81 0.69
N GLY A 162 1.41 17.70 0.63
CA GLY A 162 0.75 16.57 -0.06
C GLY A 162 1.03 16.59 -1.56
N LEU A 163 1.45 15.45 -2.11
CA LEU A 163 1.78 15.32 -3.52
C LEU A 163 0.60 15.68 -4.44
N SER A 164 -0.63 15.42 -4.02
CA SER A 164 -1.84 15.83 -4.74
C SER A 164 -2.08 17.32 -4.77
N ALA A 165 -1.64 18.06 -3.75
CA ALA A 165 -1.73 19.51 -3.72
C ALA A 165 -0.68 20.17 -4.61
N LEU A 166 0.52 19.61 -4.67
CA LEU A 166 1.57 20.01 -5.61
C LEU A 166 1.13 19.79 -7.06
N TRP A 167 0.53 18.63 -7.34
CA TRP A 167 0.04 18.32 -8.69
C TRP A 167 -1.07 19.25 -9.17
N LYS A 168 -1.96 19.64 -8.26
CA LYS A 168 -3.07 20.55 -8.55
C LYS A 168 -2.68 22.04 -8.47
N GLU A 169 -1.40 22.34 -8.27
CA GLU A 169 -0.85 23.69 -8.10
C GLU A 169 -1.51 24.49 -6.97
N LYS A 170 -2.13 23.79 -6.01
CA LYS A 170 -2.75 24.42 -4.84
C LYS A 170 -1.74 24.83 -3.77
N LYS A 171 -0.56 24.23 -3.78
CA LYS A 171 0.56 24.55 -2.90
C LYS A 171 1.87 24.38 -3.67
N GLU A 172 2.82 25.20 -3.31
CA GLU A 172 4.19 25.10 -3.80
C GLU A 172 5.06 24.23 -2.91
N LYS A 173 6.11 23.63 -3.49
CA LYS A 173 7.13 22.92 -2.73
C LYS A 173 7.94 23.95 -1.95
N PRO A 174 8.12 23.78 -0.62
CA PRO A 174 8.99 24.66 0.14
C PRO A 174 10.42 24.53 -0.42
N ARG A 175 11.06 25.65 -0.63
CA ARG A 175 12.49 25.71 -1.00
C ARG A 175 13.28 25.39 0.26
N SER A 176 14.13 24.38 0.17
CA SER A 176 15.10 24.03 1.22
C SER A 176 16.41 24.73 0.96
#